data_a0359958ded77b3b4ecdd544af7e3d16
#
_entry.id   a0359958ded77b3b4ecdd544af7e3d16
#
_cell.length_a   1.000
_cell.length_b   1.000
_cell.length_c   1.000
_cell.angle_alpha   90.00
_cell.angle_beta   90.00
_cell.angle_gamma   90.00
#
_symmetry.space_group_name_H-M   'P 1'
#
loop_
_entity.id
_entity.type
_entity.pdbx_description
1 polymer ?
#
loop_
_entity_poly.entity_id
_entity_poly.type
_entity_poly.pdbx_seq_one_letter_code
_entity_poly.pdbx_strand_id
1 'polypeptide(L)'
;FNTFRGPDFVNAIISIEGEDLQGAVEIHKNTQDWIKHSHQEDVFYNQVILHIVLNNDSPSPFTMKENGELVEILELKNQLSAEIQKLLADIGDKTLASGSDYCDLLSAIDNDRLLSILSISGKQRFMSKVRRFNASLSLSDFDQILYEGMMEAAGYDKNKFNLFQLAQSIS
;
A
#
# COMPACT_ATOMS: atom_id res chain seq x y z
N PHE A 1 1.94 2.01 -6.78
CA PHE A 1 1.97 1.52 -5.40
C PHE A 1 3.41 1.43 -4.94
N ASN A 2 3.73 2.05 -3.81
CA ASN A 2 5.05 2.01 -3.19
C ASN A 2 5.24 0.68 -2.44
N THR A 3 6.38 0.03 -2.64
CA THR A 3 6.74 -1.21 -1.94
C THR A 3 7.86 -0.99 -0.92
N PHE A 4 8.28 0.26 -0.74
CA PHE A 4 9.33 0.69 0.17
C PHE A 4 8.75 1.44 1.37
N ARG A 5 9.62 1.95 2.26
CA ARG A 5 9.23 2.81 3.35
C ARG A 5 8.58 4.11 2.83
N GLY A 6 7.58 4.60 3.53
CA GLY A 6 6.84 5.82 3.19
C GLY A 6 5.45 5.52 2.66
N PRO A 7 4.77 6.55 2.13
CA PRO A 7 3.37 6.47 1.70
C PRO A 7 3.10 5.40 0.65
N ASP A 8 1.88 4.87 0.61
CA ASP A 8 1.44 3.81 -0.31
C ASP A 8 1.61 4.16 -1.79
N PHE A 9 1.37 5.40 -2.15
CA PHE A 9 1.59 5.92 -3.50
C PHE A 9 2.46 7.16 -3.43
N VAL A 10 3.53 7.16 -4.21
CA VAL A 10 4.41 8.33 -4.40
C VAL A 10 4.22 8.89 -5.81
N ASN A 11 4.47 10.19 -5.98
CA ASN A 11 4.31 10.90 -7.26
C ASN A 11 2.91 10.73 -7.88
N ALA A 12 1.88 10.66 -7.03
CA ALA A 12 0.50 10.69 -7.49
C ALA A 12 0.13 12.09 -8.01
N ILE A 13 -0.70 12.14 -9.04
CA ILE A 13 -1.34 13.37 -9.50
C ILE A 13 -2.83 13.23 -9.22
N ILE A 14 -3.37 14.17 -8.45
CA ILE A 14 -4.78 14.19 -8.06
C ILE A 14 -5.38 15.51 -8.56
N SER A 15 -6.51 15.43 -9.25
CA SER A 15 -7.26 16.62 -9.65
C SER A 15 -8.38 16.90 -8.66
N ILE A 16 -8.33 18.03 -7.98
CA ILE A 16 -9.34 18.49 -7.02
C ILE A 16 -9.85 19.84 -7.50
N GLU A 17 -11.16 19.95 -7.76
CA GLU A 17 -11.81 21.19 -8.24
C GLU A 17 -11.17 21.80 -9.50
N GLY A 18 -10.50 20.97 -10.30
CA GLY A 18 -9.82 21.39 -11.55
C GLY A 18 -8.38 21.81 -11.35
N GLU A 19 -7.85 21.75 -10.15
CA GLU A 19 -6.41 21.93 -9.88
C GLU A 19 -5.72 20.58 -9.70
N ASP A 20 -4.57 20.42 -10.39
CA ASP A 20 -3.75 19.21 -10.28
C ASP A 20 -2.73 19.37 -9.17
N LEU A 21 -2.84 18.52 -8.15
CA LEU A 21 -1.91 18.42 -7.05
C LEU A 21 -1.00 17.21 -7.26
N GLN A 22 0.30 17.40 -7.10
CA GLN A 22 1.29 16.31 -7.17
C GLN A 22 1.87 16.05 -5.78
N GLY A 23 1.85 14.78 -5.35
CA GLY A 23 2.39 14.38 -4.06
C GLY A 23 2.21 12.89 -3.80
N ALA A 24 2.13 12.52 -2.55
CA ALA A 24 1.92 11.14 -2.13
C ALA A 24 0.49 10.93 -1.62
N VAL A 25 0.03 9.66 -1.64
CA VAL A 25 -1.25 9.24 -1.08
C VAL A 25 -1.00 8.11 -0.10
N GLU A 26 -1.64 8.20 1.06
CA GLU A 26 -1.65 7.14 2.06
C GLU A 26 -3.05 6.58 2.22
N ILE A 27 -3.15 5.25 2.42
CA ILE A 27 -4.43 4.54 2.54
C ILE A 27 -4.46 3.77 3.85
N HIS A 28 -5.53 3.96 4.63
CA HIS A 28 -5.76 3.22 5.86
C HIS A 28 -7.19 2.65 5.94
N LYS A 29 -7.38 1.71 6.84
CA LYS A 29 -8.73 1.27 7.19
C LYS A 29 -9.47 2.34 8.01
N ASN A 30 -8.80 2.92 9.02
CA ASN A 30 -9.35 3.95 9.89
C ASN A 30 -8.40 5.16 9.94
N THR A 31 -8.94 6.33 10.20
CA THR A 31 -8.13 7.56 10.34
C THR A 31 -7.10 7.47 11.46
N GLN A 32 -7.46 6.83 12.58
CA GLN A 32 -6.54 6.68 13.72
C GLN A 32 -5.34 5.77 13.42
N ASP A 33 -5.35 5.00 12.33
CA ASP A 33 -4.20 4.19 11.93
C ASP A 33 -3.00 5.06 11.55
N TRP A 34 -3.22 6.32 11.11
CA TRP A 34 -2.16 7.31 10.92
C TRP A 34 -1.32 7.51 12.19
N ILE A 35 -2.00 7.70 13.32
CA ILE A 35 -1.34 7.88 14.62
C ILE A 35 -0.72 6.59 15.13
N LYS A 36 -1.43 5.45 15.00
CA LYS A 36 -0.93 4.13 15.43
C LYS A 36 0.34 3.71 14.71
N HIS A 37 0.49 4.14 13.45
CA HIS A 37 1.68 3.87 12.64
C HIS A 37 2.76 4.95 12.80
N SER A 38 2.53 5.98 13.64
CA SER A 38 3.44 7.10 13.89
C SER A 38 3.78 7.93 12.65
N HIS A 39 2.86 8.04 11.68
CA HIS A 39 3.10 8.83 10.45
C HIS A 39 3.19 10.33 10.73
N GLN A 40 2.59 10.81 11.81
CA GLN A 40 2.71 12.20 12.28
C GLN A 40 4.11 12.55 12.81
N GLU A 41 4.98 11.57 12.96
CA GLU A 41 6.37 11.73 13.43
C GLU A 41 7.40 11.36 12.35
N ASP A 42 6.94 10.95 11.15
CA ASP A 42 7.82 10.47 10.07
C ASP A 42 7.85 11.46 8.90
N VAL A 43 9.02 12.06 8.67
CA VAL A 43 9.30 13.01 7.60
C VAL A 43 8.96 12.47 6.19
N PHE A 44 8.98 11.16 5.98
CA PHE A 44 8.59 10.56 4.69
C PHE A 44 7.12 10.82 4.33
N TYR A 45 6.26 11.11 5.33
CA TYR A 45 4.85 11.41 5.13
C TYR A 45 4.56 12.90 4.91
N ASN A 46 5.57 13.78 4.97
CA ASN A 46 5.40 15.21 4.71
C ASN A 46 4.98 15.51 3.25
N GLN A 47 5.25 14.60 2.32
CA GLN A 47 4.81 14.72 0.93
C GLN A 47 3.38 14.21 0.67
N VAL A 48 2.67 13.72 1.69
CA VAL A 48 1.28 13.25 1.53
C VAL A 48 0.36 14.44 1.31
N ILE A 49 -0.43 14.37 0.24
CA ILE A 49 -1.42 15.37 -0.17
C ILE A 49 -2.86 14.88 0.04
N LEU A 50 -3.07 13.57 0.22
CA LEU A 50 -4.37 12.97 0.48
C LEU A 50 -4.23 11.74 1.36
N HIS A 51 -5.01 11.68 2.43
CA HIS A 51 -5.17 10.51 3.29
C HIS A 51 -6.52 9.84 2.99
N ILE A 52 -6.49 8.67 2.37
CA ILE A 52 -7.70 7.91 2.03
C ILE A 52 -7.97 6.92 3.15
N VAL A 53 -9.21 6.91 3.66
CA VAL A 53 -9.62 5.95 4.69
C VAL A 53 -10.91 5.25 4.30
N LEU A 54 -11.05 4.00 4.70
CA LEU A 54 -12.33 3.32 4.56
C LEU A 54 -13.36 3.92 5.51
N ASN A 55 -12.96 4.22 6.75
CA ASN A 55 -13.83 4.71 7.80
C ASN A 55 -13.15 5.87 8.55
N ASN A 56 -13.77 7.04 8.59
CA ASN A 56 -13.26 8.14 9.36
C ASN A 56 -13.76 8.02 10.82
N ASP A 57 -12.89 7.55 11.71
CA ASP A 57 -13.14 7.42 13.15
C ASP A 57 -12.57 8.59 13.95
N SER A 58 -12.25 9.72 13.28
CA SER A 58 -11.83 10.98 13.87
C SER A 58 -12.90 12.04 13.69
N PRO A 59 -13.06 12.97 14.66
CA PRO A 59 -13.93 14.13 14.49
C PRO A 59 -13.35 15.18 13.52
N SER A 60 -12.06 15.09 13.19
CA SER A 60 -11.38 16.01 12.27
C SER A 60 -11.49 15.51 10.83
N PRO A 61 -11.72 16.40 9.85
CA PRO A 61 -11.61 16.07 8.44
C PRO A 61 -10.14 16.09 7.95
N PHE A 62 -9.17 16.32 8.84
CA PHE A 62 -7.76 16.42 8.52
C PHE A 62 -6.91 15.53 9.42
N THR A 63 -5.79 15.04 8.89
CA THR A 63 -4.66 14.49 9.63
C THR A 63 -3.49 15.48 9.61
N MET A 64 -2.66 15.45 10.66
CA MET A 64 -1.50 16.33 10.78
C MET A 64 -0.22 15.56 10.43
N LYS A 65 0.64 16.18 9.61
CA LYS A 65 1.97 15.70 9.25
C LYS A 65 3.02 16.08 10.31
N GLU A 66 4.22 15.51 10.18
CA GLU A 66 5.35 15.81 11.07
C GLU A 66 5.72 17.32 11.04
N ASN A 67 5.65 17.94 9.87
CA ASN A 67 5.92 19.38 9.69
C ASN A 67 4.79 20.31 10.14
N GLY A 68 3.69 19.77 10.70
CA GLY A 68 2.53 20.52 11.20
C GLY A 68 1.50 20.90 10.14
N GLU A 69 1.73 20.57 8.86
CA GLU A 69 0.73 20.78 7.80
C GLU A 69 -0.42 19.77 7.93
N LEU A 70 -1.60 20.17 7.47
CA LEU A 70 -2.80 19.36 7.47
C LEU A 70 -2.99 18.67 6.12
N VAL A 71 -3.44 17.43 6.16
CA VAL A 71 -3.81 16.63 4.99
C VAL A 71 -5.29 16.31 5.05
N GLU A 72 -6.00 16.52 3.96
CA GLU A 72 -7.41 16.17 3.84
C GLU A 72 -7.63 14.66 3.92
N ILE A 73 -8.75 14.27 4.55
CA ILE A 73 -9.18 12.89 4.66
C ILE A 73 -10.32 12.64 3.67
N LEU A 74 -10.13 11.66 2.79
CA LEU A 74 -11.20 11.14 1.93
C LEU A 74 -11.74 9.85 2.53
N GLU A 75 -12.98 9.88 3.03
CA GLU A 75 -13.67 8.67 3.48
C GLU A 75 -14.35 7.95 2.32
N LEU A 76 -14.04 6.67 2.13
CA LEU A 76 -14.60 5.85 1.05
C LEU A 76 -15.91 5.15 1.43
N LYS A 77 -16.18 4.89 2.70
CA LYS A 77 -17.32 4.08 3.15
C LYS A 77 -18.65 4.49 2.50
N ASN A 78 -18.88 5.80 2.44
CA ASN A 78 -20.11 6.35 1.89
C ASN A 78 -20.09 6.51 0.35
N GLN A 79 -18.93 6.28 -0.27
CA GLN A 79 -18.71 6.35 -1.72
C GLN A 79 -18.81 4.96 -2.38
N LEU A 80 -18.82 3.90 -1.58
CA LEU A 80 -18.87 2.52 -2.07
C LEU A 80 -20.30 2.15 -2.47
N SER A 81 -20.43 1.29 -3.48
CA SER A 81 -21.73 0.74 -3.87
C SER A 81 -22.38 -0.03 -2.71
N ALA A 82 -23.71 -0.09 -2.68
CA ALA A 82 -24.45 -0.80 -1.63
C ALA A 82 -24.06 -2.27 -1.51
N GLU A 83 -23.66 -2.91 -2.62
CA GLU A 83 -23.19 -4.30 -2.65
C GLU A 83 -21.86 -4.45 -1.89
N ILE A 84 -20.90 -3.52 -2.10
CA ILE A 84 -19.61 -3.52 -1.40
C ILE A 84 -19.82 -3.19 0.07
N GLN A 85 -20.68 -2.22 0.40
CA GLN A 85 -20.99 -1.88 1.79
C GLN A 85 -21.59 -3.09 2.54
N LYS A 86 -22.49 -3.84 1.90
CA LYS A 86 -23.05 -5.08 2.46
C LYS A 86 -21.96 -6.14 2.67
N LEU A 87 -21.07 -6.32 1.70
CA LEU A 87 -19.95 -7.27 1.79
C LEU A 87 -19.00 -6.91 2.94
N LEU A 88 -18.72 -5.62 3.13
CA LEU A 88 -17.90 -5.13 4.26
C LEU A 88 -18.60 -5.33 5.61
N ALA A 89 -19.92 -5.15 5.68
CA ALA A 89 -20.69 -5.43 6.89
C ALA A 89 -20.66 -6.93 7.23
N ASP A 90 -20.89 -7.80 6.23
CA ASP A 90 -20.85 -9.25 6.40
C ASP A 90 -19.45 -9.77 6.84
N ILE A 91 -18.38 -9.10 6.41
CA ILE A 91 -17.00 -9.40 6.84
C ILE A 91 -16.74 -8.82 8.24
N GLY A 92 -17.27 -7.63 8.55
CA GLY A 92 -17.08 -6.93 9.82
C GLY A 92 -17.78 -7.60 11.01
N ASP A 93 -18.95 -8.20 10.79
CA ASP A 93 -19.68 -8.98 11.81
C ASP A 93 -19.02 -10.35 12.11
N LYS A 94 -18.28 -10.87 11.15
CA LYS A 94 -17.38 -11.99 11.41
C LYS A 94 -16.10 -11.42 11.99
N THR A 95 -16.08 -11.20 13.30
CA THR A 95 -14.82 -10.99 14.02
C THR A 95 -13.95 -12.21 13.71
N LEU A 96 -12.98 -12.01 12.82
CA LEU A 96 -11.92 -12.98 12.55
C LEU A 96 -11.05 -13.07 13.83
N ALA A 97 -11.63 -13.63 14.85
CA ALA A 97 -11.15 -13.54 16.24
C ALA A 97 -10.00 -14.52 16.54
N SER A 98 -9.66 -15.38 15.60
CA SER A 98 -8.50 -16.28 15.80
C SER A 98 -7.99 -16.82 14.47
N GLY A 99 -6.71 -17.18 14.37
CA GLY A 99 -6.13 -17.79 13.18
C GLY A 99 -6.78 -19.13 12.76
N SER A 100 -7.67 -19.71 13.58
CA SER A 100 -8.48 -20.87 13.26
C SER A 100 -9.53 -20.60 12.18
N ASP A 101 -10.12 -19.40 12.15
CA ASP A 101 -11.21 -19.06 11.24
C ASP A 101 -10.76 -19.03 9.76
N TYR A 102 -9.50 -18.66 9.52
CA TYR A 102 -8.93 -18.72 8.18
C TYR A 102 -8.68 -20.15 7.71
N CYS A 103 -8.28 -21.03 8.62
CA CYS A 103 -8.07 -22.44 8.31
C CYS A 103 -9.40 -23.13 7.97
N ASP A 104 -10.47 -22.80 8.68
CA ASP A 104 -11.81 -23.33 8.43
C ASP A 104 -12.37 -22.84 7.07
N LEU A 105 -12.17 -21.57 6.76
CA LEU A 105 -12.53 -21.02 5.44
C LEU A 105 -11.73 -21.67 4.30
N LEU A 106 -10.44 -21.88 4.50
CA LEU A 106 -9.57 -22.52 3.50
C LEU A 106 -9.89 -24.01 3.34
N SER A 107 -10.27 -24.70 4.42
CA SER A 107 -10.66 -26.12 4.37
C SER A 107 -11.97 -26.37 3.62
N ALA A 108 -12.82 -25.34 3.51
CA ALA A 108 -14.07 -25.39 2.75
C ALA A 108 -13.88 -25.12 1.24
N ILE A 109 -12.68 -24.71 0.82
CA ILE A 109 -12.37 -24.43 -0.59
C ILE A 109 -11.81 -25.73 -1.22
N ASP A 110 -12.39 -26.11 -2.35
CA ASP A 110 -11.86 -27.19 -3.17
C ASP A 110 -10.38 -26.94 -3.56
N ASN A 111 -9.55 -27.99 -3.49
CA ASN A 111 -8.12 -27.91 -3.72
C ASN A 111 -7.77 -27.36 -5.11
N ASP A 112 -8.52 -27.70 -6.14
CA ASP A 112 -8.26 -27.21 -7.51
C ASP A 112 -8.52 -25.70 -7.59
N ARG A 113 -9.55 -25.23 -6.90
CA ARG A 113 -9.86 -23.80 -6.79
C ARG A 113 -8.78 -23.06 -6.00
N LEU A 114 -8.30 -23.62 -4.88
CA LEU A 114 -7.21 -23.06 -4.10
C LEU A 114 -5.93 -22.95 -4.91
N LEU A 115 -5.54 -24.02 -5.62
CA LEU A 115 -4.38 -24.04 -6.51
C LEU A 115 -4.50 -23.01 -7.63
N SER A 116 -5.71 -22.85 -8.19
CA SER A 116 -5.97 -21.83 -9.22
C SER A 116 -5.78 -20.41 -8.67
N ILE A 117 -6.31 -20.11 -7.49
CA ILE A 117 -6.15 -18.81 -6.83
C ILE A 117 -4.68 -18.52 -6.54
N LEU A 118 -3.95 -19.49 -5.98
CA LEU A 118 -2.52 -19.36 -5.68
C LEU A 118 -1.70 -19.14 -6.95
N SER A 119 -2.00 -19.89 -8.02
CA SER A 119 -1.32 -19.76 -9.31
C SER A 119 -1.54 -18.38 -9.94
N ILE A 120 -2.80 -17.90 -9.95
CA ILE A 120 -3.15 -16.57 -10.48
C ILE A 120 -2.44 -15.49 -9.66
N SER A 121 -2.51 -15.57 -8.33
CA SER A 121 -1.88 -14.61 -7.42
C SER A 121 -0.36 -14.58 -7.57
N GLY A 122 0.26 -15.77 -7.68
CA GLY A 122 1.69 -15.90 -7.94
C GLY A 122 2.11 -15.29 -9.27
N LYS A 123 1.34 -15.55 -10.34
CA LYS A 123 1.56 -14.95 -11.66
C LYS A 123 1.42 -13.43 -11.63
N GLN A 124 0.42 -12.91 -10.96
CA GLN A 124 0.23 -11.46 -10.83
C GLN A 124 1.40 -10.79 -10.10
N ARG A 125 1.87 -11.38 -8.99
CA ARG A 125 3.05 -10.88 -8.25
C ARG A 125 4.32 -10.92 -9.12
N PHE A 126 4.52 -12.00 -9.85
CA PHE A 126 5.65 -12.12 -10.77
C PHE A 126 5.59 -11.05 -11.87
N MET A 127 4.45 -10.90 -12.53
CA MET A 127 4.27 -9.90 -13.59
C MET A 127 4.40 -8.47 -13.10
N SER A 128 4.00 -8.19 -11.86
CA SER A 128 4.22 -6.88 -11.23
C SER A 128 5.72 -6.57 -11.10
N LYS A 129 6.52 -7.54 -10.65
CA LYS A 129 7.99 -7.38 -10.59
C LYS A 129 8.60 -7.21 -11.99
N VAL A 130 8.18 -8.01 -12.96
CA VAL A 130 8.66 -7.89 -14.35
C VAL A 130 8.38 -6.48 -14.90
N ARG A 131 7.18 -5.95 -14.69
CA ARG A 131 6.84 -4.59 -15.15
C ARG A 131 7.72 -3.53 -14.49
N ARG A 132 7.98 -3.66 -13.20
CA ARG A 132 8.86 -2.74 -12.47
C ARG A 132 10.28 -2.77 -13.06
N PHE A 133 10.88 -3.93 -13.21
CA PHE A 133 12.22 -4.05 -13.79
C PHE A 133 12.28 -3.55 -15.24
N ASN A 134 11.27 -3.86 -16.04
CA ASN A 134 11.21 -3.35 -17.42
C ASN A 134 11.09 -1.81 -17.47
N ALA A 135 10.35 -1.21 -16.55
CA ALA A 135 10.29 0.25 -16.45
C ALA A 135 11.65 0.86 -16.06
N SER A 136 12.41 0.19 -15.19
CA SER A 136 13.75 0.63 -14.80
C SER A 136 14.78 0.53 -15.93
N LEU A 137 14.60 -0.39 -16.90
CA LEU A 137 15.50 -0.53 -18.06
C LEU A 137 15.53 0.70 -18.99
N SER A 138 14.55 1.58 -18.89
CA SER A 138 14.57 2.87 -19.59
C SER A 138 15.48 3.92 -18.93
N LEU A 139 15.89 3.68 -17.67
CA LEU A 139 16.62 4.64 -16.84
C LEU A 139 18.03 4.16 -16.48
N SER A 140 18.30 2.85 -16.54
CA SER A 140 19.56 2.25 -16.13
C SER A 140 19.88 1.01 -16.98
N ASP A 141 21.13 0.54 -16.96
CA ASP A 141 21.52 -0.67 -17.67
C ASP A 141 21.06 -1.95 -16.95
N PHE A 142 21.16 -3.07 -17.67
CA PHE A 142 20.70 -4.36 -17.19
C PHE A 142 21.47 -4.83 -15.94
N ASP A 143 22.79 -4.63 -15.91
CA ASP A 143 23.65 -5.14 -14.83
C ASP A 143 23.36 -4.38 -13.53
N GLN A 144 23.16 -3.07 -13.61
CA GLN A 144 22.78 -2.24 -12.47
C GLN A 144 21.40 -2.65 -11.93
N ILE A 145 20.42 -2.84 -12.79
CA ILE A 145 19.07 -3.26 -12.37
C ILE A 145 19.08 -4.65 -11.73
N LEU A 146 19.86 -5.57 -12.30
CA LEU A 146 20.05 -6.90 -11.71
C LEU A 146 20.67 -6.80 -10.32
N TYR A 147 21.72 -5.99 -10.17
CA TYR A 147 22.39 -5.77 -8.90
C TYR A 147 21.42 -5.16 -7.85
N GLU A 148 20.68 -4.13 -8.21
CA GLU A 148 19.65 -3.54 -7.35
C GLU A 148 18.60 -4.57 -6.91
N GLY A 149 18.11 -5.39 -7.85
CA GLY A 149 17.15 -6.44 -7.57
C GLY A 149 17.69 -7.54 -6.64
N MET A 150 18.96 -7.89 -6.78
CA MET A 150 19.64 -8.86 -5.90
C MET A 150 19.80 -8.28 -4.48
N MET A 151 20.24 -7.05 -4.36
CA MET A 151 20.39 -6.36 -3.07
C MET A 151 19.06 -6.16 -2.37
N GLU A 152 18.01 -5.76 -3.12
CA GLU A 152 16.65 -5.69 -2.59
C GLU A 152 16.19 -7.05 -2.04
N ALA A 153 16.44 -8.14 -2.77
CA ALA A 153 16.07 -9.48 -2.33
C ALA A 153 16.87 -9.94 -1.09
N ALA A 154 18.17 -9.62 -1.03
CA ALA A 154 19.02 -9.93 0.11
C ALA A 154 18.59 -9.18 1.40
N GLY A 155 17.95 -8.00 1.25
CA GLY A 155 17.38 -7.25 2.37
C GLY A 155 16.17 -7.89 3.01
N TYR A 156 15.57 -8.90 2.36
CA TYR A 156 14.39 -9.62 2.79
C TYR A 156 13.24 -8.67 3.15
N ASP A 157 12.80 -8.61 4.40
CA ASP A 157 11.68 -7.76 4.82
C ASP A 157 12.15 -6.40 5.37
N LYS A 158 13.01 -6.43 6.38
CA LYS A 158 13.37 -5.22 7.16
C LYS A 158 14.42 -4.33 6.50
N ASN A 159 15.36 -4.91 5.76
CA ASN A 159 16.48 -4.19 5.16
C ASN A 159 16.37 -4.01 3.65
N LYS A 160 15.24 -4.39 3.08
CA LYS A 160 14.98 -4.37 1.64
C LYS A 160 15.24 -2.99 1.02
N PHE A 161 14.69 -1.95 1.61
CA PHE A 161 14.85 -0.57 1.16
C PHE A 161 16.31 -0.10 1.32
N ASN A 162 16.91 -0.35 2.47
CA ASN A 162 18.28 0.10 2.76
C ASN A 162 19.29 -0.53 1.79
N LEU A 163 19.16 -1.82 1.50
CA LEU A 163 20.06 -2.50 0.56
C LEU A 163 19.80 -2.08 -0.89
N PHE A 164 18.55 -1.80 -1.25
CA PHE A 164 18.23 -1.24 -2.55
C PHE A 164 18.83 0.16 -2.74
N GLN A 165 18.70 1.06 -1.76
CA GLN A 165 19.34 2.38 -1.81
C GLN A 165 20.87 2.29 -1.86
N LEU A 166 21.46 1.37 -1.10
CA LEU A 166 22.91 1.13 -1.15
C LEU A 166 23.33 0.72 -2.56
N ALA A 167 22.59 -0.18 -3.19
CA ALA A 167 22.88 -0.60 -4.56
C ALA A 167 22.83 0.55 -5.57
N GLN A 168 21.87 1.46 -5.41
CA GLN A 168 21.77 2.67 -6.24
C GLN A 168 22.90 3.67 -6.03
N SER A 169 23.50 3.69 -4.85
CA SER A 169 24.60 4.62 -4.53
C SER A 169 25.97 4.16 -5.04
N ILE A 170 26.09 2.91 -5.52
CA ILE A 170 27.35 2.31 -5.98
C ILE A 170 27.44 2.27 -7.51
N SER A 171 26.40 2.73 -8.21
CA SER A 171 26.32 2.78 -9.68
C SER A 171 27.28 3.78 -10.32
#